data_c6f7dfa2f809971e90941cb9822f5590
#
_entry.id   c6f7dfa2f809971e90941cb9822f5590
#
_cell.length_a   1.000
_cell.length_b   1.000
_cell.length_c   1.000
_cell.angle_alpha   90.00
_cell.angle_beta   90.00
_cell.angle_gamma   90.00
#
_symmetry.space_group_name_H-M   'P 1'
#
loop_
_entity.id
_entity.type
_entity.pdbx_description
1 polymer ?
#
loop_
_entity_poly.entity_id
_entity_poly.type
_entity_poly.pdbx_seq_one_letter_code
_entity_poly.pdbx_strand_id
1 'polypeptide(L)'
;MAGYISDDTRKVTTHRLVEMKQRGEKISMLTAYDYTMAQIVDGAGMDVILVGDSASNVMAGNVTTLPITLDQMIYHAKSVVRGVKRAMVLSLIHI
;
A
#
# COMPACT_ATOMS: atom_id res chain seq x y z
N MET A 1 -0.19 -7.19 20.48
CA MET A 1 0.47 -5.90 20.22
C MET A 1 -0.51 -4.76 20.38
N ALA A 2 -0.12 -3.76 21.09
CA ALA A 2 -0.90 -2.54 21.23
C ALA A 2 -0.46 -1.52 20.17
N GLY A 3 -1.23 -0.47 19.98
CA GLY A 3 -0.91 0.61 19.07
C GLY A 3 -1.57 0.47 17.72
N TYR A 4 -0.84 0.77 16.65
CA TYR A 4 -1.40 0.88 15.31
C TYR A 4 -1.42 -0.43 14.55
N ILE A 5 -0.54 -1.36 14.90
CA ILE A 5 -0.36 -2.59 14.17
C ILE A 5 -1.25 -3.66 14.78
N SER A 6 -2.14 -4.20 13.96
CA SER A 6 -3.10 -5.21 14.39
C SER A 6 -2.48 -6.60 14.32
N ASP A 7 -2.83 -7.45 15.29
CA ASP A 7 -2.49 -8.88 15.25
C ASP A 7 -3.49 -9.68 14.42
N ASP A 8 -4.54 -9.03 13.93
CA ASP A 8 -5.56 -9.67 13.11
C ASP A 8 -4.99 -10.01 11.73
N THR A 9 -5.09 -11.28 11.35
CA THR A 9 -4.56 -11.78 10.08
C THR A 9 -5.58 -11.79 8.95
N ARG A 10 -6.81 -11.33 9.20
CA ARG A 10 -7.83 -11.26 8.15
C ARG A 10 -7.46 -10.22 7.10
N LYS A 11 -7.82 -10.49 5.86
CA LYS A 11 -7.60 -9.55 4.76
C LYS A 11 -8.27 -8.20 5.07
N VAL A 12 -7.53 -7.12 4.88
CA VAL A 12 -8.06 -5.77 5.07
C VAL A 12 -8.87 -5.38 3.84
N THR A 13 -10.11 -4.98 4.07
CA THR A 13 -11.05 -4.52 3.04
C THR A 13 -11.53 -3.12 3.38
N THR A 14 -12.24 -2.48 2.45
CA THR A 14 -12.83 -1.16 2.72
C THR A 14 -13.80 -1.21 3.90
N HIS A 15 -14.60 -2.27 4.00
CA HIS A 15 -15.51 -2.47 5.11
C HIS A 15 -14.76 -2.53 6.45
N ARG A 16 -13.65 -3.24 6.47
CA ARG A 16 -12.82 -3.35 7.68
C ARG A 16 -12.23 -2.00 8.09
N LEU A 17 -11.84 -1.17 7.13
CA LEU A 17 -11.33 0.17 7.45
C LEU A 17 -12.40 1.02 8.12
N VAL A 18 -13.64 0.93 7.67
CA VAL A 18 -14.78 1.63 8.29
C VAL A 18 -15.00 1.12 9.71
N GLU A 19 -14.96 -0.19 9.92
CA GLU A 19 -15.09 -0.78 11.26
C GLU A 19 -13.99 -0.27 12.20
N MET A 20 -12.75 -0.21 11.73
CA MET A 20 -11.62 0.29 12.52
C MET A 20 -11.86 1.74 12.95
N LYS A 21 -12.35 2.57 12.04
CA LYS A 21 -12.67 3.97 12.35
C LYS A 21 -13.77 4.05 13.40
N GLN A 22 -14.80 3.24 13.29
CA GLN A 22 -15.92 3.23 14.25
C GLN A 22 -15.47 2.81 15.64
N ARG A 23 -14.50 1.91 15.73
CA ARG A 23 -13.94 1.48 17.01
C ARG A 23 -12.84 2.40 17.55
N GLY A 24 -12.51 3.45 16.82
CA GLY A 24 -11.43 4.36 17.21
C GLY A 24 -10.03 3.80 17.00
N GLU A 25 -9.88 2.72 16.24
CA GLU A 25 -8.58 2.16 15.90
C GLU A 25 -7.91 3.00 14.81
N LYS A 26 -6.61 3.17 14.93
CA LYS A 26 -5.83 3.87 13.91
C LYS A 26 -5.50 2.93 12.77
N ILE A 27 -5.53 3.47 11.55
CA ILE A 27 -5.21 2.74 10.33
C ILE A 27 -3.79 3.14 9.92
N SER A 28 -2.90 2.17 9.80
CA SER A 28 -1.54 2.41 9.36
C SER A 28 -1.44 2.27 7.83
N MET A 29 -0.67 3.16 7.21
CA MET A 29 -0.45 3.13 5.77
C MET A 29 1.02 3.45 5.47
N LEU A 30 1.60 2.72 4.55
CA LEU A 30 2.98 2.94 4.12
C LEU A 30 3.08 2.63 2.63
N THR A 31 3.97 3.32 1.93
CA THR A 31 4.20 3.10 0.51
C THR A 31 5.13 1.92 0.27
N ALA A 32 4.88 1.19 -0.83
CA ALA A 32 5.80 0.20 -1.36
C ALA A 32 5.60 0.12 -2.87
N TYR A 33 6.67 -0.15 -3.60
CA TYR A 33 6.64 -0.12 -5.06
C TYR A 33 7.06 -1.45 -5.69
N ASP A 34 7.47 -2.42 -4.91
CA ASP A 34 7.93 -3.70 -5.44
C ASP A 34 7.51 -4.87 -4.54
N TYR A 35 7.74 -6.06 -5.05
CA TYR A 35 7.36 -7.31 -4.40
C TYR A 35 8.04 -7.50 -3.04
N THR A 36 9.34 -7.26 -2.98
CA THR A 36 10.13 -7.51 -1.76
C THR A 36 9.72 -6.57 -0.63
N MET A 37 9.61 -5.28 -0.92
CA MET A 37 9.17 -4.30 0.07
C MET A 37 7.73 -4.56 0.51
N ALA A 38 6.85 -4.96 -0.43
CA ALA A 38 5.47 -5.28 -0.10
C ALA A 38 5.39 -6.43 0.91
N GLN A 39 6.21 -7.47 0.75
CA GLN A 39 6.26 -8.57 1.70
C GLN A 39 6.70 -8.11 3.09
N ILE A 40 7.69 -7.23 3.15
CA ILE A 40 8.21 -6.71 4.41
C ILE A 40 7.15 -5.84 5.11
N VAL A 41 6.54 -4.93 4.37
CA VAL A 41 5.54 -4.00 4.91
C VAL A 41 4.29 -4.75 5.37
N ASP A 42 3.80 -5.69 4.56
CA ASP A 42 2.66 -6.51 4.92
C ASP A 42 2.96 -7.39 6.13
N GLY A 43 4.14 -7.99 6.16
CA GLY A 43 4.59 -8.80 7.29
C GLY A 43 4.76 -8.02 8.58
N ALA A 44 5.00 -6.72 8.49
CA ALA A 44 5.07 -5.84 9.66
C ALA A 44 3.69 -5.49 10.23
N GLY A 45 2.60 -5.87 9.54
CA GLY A 45 1.26 -5.65 10.03
C GLY A 45 0.60 -4.37 9.59
N MET A 46 1.11 -3.71 8.56
CA MET A 46 0.47 -2.50 8.01
C MET A 46 -0.90 -2.83 7.43
N ASP A 47 -1.84 -1.91 7.60
CA ASP A 47 -3.22 -2.11 7.15
C ASP A 47 -3.39 -1.80 5.68
N VAL A 48 -2.72 -0.76 5.19
CA VAL A 48 -2.83 -0.29 3.81
C VAL A 48 -1.43 -0.07 3.24
N ILE A 49 -1.23 -0.53 2.01
CA ILE A 49 -0.02 -0.25 1.25
C ILE A 49 -0.39 0.62 0.06
N LEU A 50 0.25 1.78 -0.04
CA LEU A 50 0.03 2.73 -1.11
C LEU A 50 1.03 2.50 -2.24
N VAL A 51 0.52 2.34 -3.46
CA VAL A 51 1.32 2.36 -4.67
C VAL A 51 0.95 3.64 -5.41
N GLY A 52 1.75 4.69 -5.24
CA GLY A 52 1.45 6.00 -5.77
C GLY A 52 2.30 6.37 -6.98
N ASP A 53 1.90 7.43 -7.66
CA ASP A 53 2.64 7.97 -8.80
C ASP A 53 4.00 8.56 -8.39
N SER A 54 4.26 8.72 -7.10
CA SER A 54 5.60 9.04 -6.61
C SER A 54 6.66 8.00 -7.02
N ALA A 55 6.26 6.83 -7.52
CA ALA A 55 7.18 5.88 -8.15
C ALA A 55 7.98 6.52 -9.28
N SER A 56 7.40 7.51 -9.95
CA SER A 56 8.11 8.29 -10.96
C SER A 56 9.38 8.94 -10.41
N ASN A 57 9.31 9.47 -9.19
CA ASN A 57 10.46 10.09 -8.54
C ASN A 57 11.39 9.06 -7.91
N VAL A 58 10.84 8.17 -7.11
CA VAL A 58 11.60 7.28 -6.23
C VAL A 58 12.22 6.12 -7.00
N MET A 59 11.48 5.53 -7.92
CA MET A 59 11.93 4.33 -8.65
C MET A 59 12.54 4.67 -10.01
N ALA A 60 11.99 5.65 -10.73
CA ALA A 60 12.45 6.01 -12.08
C ALA A 60 13.35 7.23 -12.12
N GLY A 61 13.50 7.95 -11.01
CA GLY A 61 14.42 9.09 -10.94
C GLY A 61 13.94 10.34 -11.64
N ASN A 62 12.67 10.42 -11.99
CA ASN A 62 12.11 11.63 -12.63
C ASN A 62 11.93 12.76 -11.63
N VAL A 63 11.94 13.99 -12.11
CA VAL A 63 11.80 15.18 -11.26
C VAL A 63 10.37 15.34 -10.76
N THR A 64 9.38 14.90 -11.55
CA THR A 64 7.96 14.99 -11.20
C THR A 64 7.28 13.64 -11.34
N THR A 65 6.01 13.56 -10.90
CA THR A 65 5.20 12.34 -11.03
C THR A 65 4.58 12.21 -12.44
N LEU A 66 4.60 13.25 -13.24
CA LEU A 66 3.93 13.29 -14.54
C LEU A 66 4.44 12.27 -15.58
N PRO A 67 5.76 11.98 -15.65
CA PRO A 67 6.25 11.02 -16.65
C PRO A 67 5.83 9.58 -16.45
N ILE A 68 5.34 9.20 -15.27
CA ILE A 68 4.95 7.81 -15.06
C ILE A 68 3.68 7.49 -15.85
N THR A 69 3.68 6.35 -16.51
CA THR A 69 2.55 5.91 -17.32
C THR A 69 1.63 4.99 -16.52
N LEU A 70 0.40 4.80 -17.00
CA LEU A 70 -0.54 3.86 -16.40
C LEU A 70 0.04 2.44 -16.43
N ASP A 71 0.69 2.05 -17.51
CA ASP A 71 1.31 0.71 -17.61
C ASP A 71 2.38 0.50 -16.54
N GLN A 72 3.20 1.53 -16.30
CA GLN A 72 4.21 1.48 -15.24
C GLN A 72 3.56 1.36 -13.86
N MET A 73 2.49 2.10 -13.61
CA MET A 73 1.74 2.00 -12.35
C MET A 73 1.13 0.62 -12.17
N ILE A 74 0.57 0.05 -13.23
CA ILE A 74 0.02 -1.31 -13.20
C ILE A 74 1.11 -2.33 -12.87
N TYR A 75 2.29 -2.17 -13.44
CA TYR A 75 3.42 -3.03 -13.15
C TYR A 75 3.76 -3.01 -11.64
N HIS A 76 3.89 -1.82 -11.08
CA HIS A 76 4.19 -1.69 -9.65
C HIS A 76 3.07 -2.23 -8.77
N ALA A 77 1.82 -1.93 -9.13
CA ALA A 77 0.67 -2.41 -8.37
C ALA A 77 0.58 -3.94 -8.37
N LYS A 78 0.81 -4.57 -9.53
CA LYS A 78 0.82 -6.03 -9.63
C LYS A 78 1.93 -6.65 -8.78
N SER A 79 3.11 -6.04 -8.79
CA SER A 79 4.25 -6.51 -8.00
C SER A 79 3.93 -6.48 -6.50
N VAL A 80 3.34 -5.38 -6.05
CA VAL A 80 2.94 -5.21 -4.65
C VAL A 80 1.84 -6.20 -4.27
N VAL A 81 0.82 -6.34 -5.10
CA VAL A 81 -0.30 -7.25 -4.83
C VAL A 81 0.18 -8.69 -4.66
N ARG A 82 1.15 -9.12 -5.47
CA ARG A 82 1.70 -10.48 -5.35
C ARG A 82 2.41 -10.72 -4.02
N GLY A 83 2.96 -9.67 -3.41
CA GLY A 83 3.69 -9.79 -2.15
C GLY A 83 2.82 -9.64 -0.90
N VAL A 84 1.56 -9.25 -1.06
CA VAL A 84 0.68 -8.91 0.05
C VAL A 84 -0.30 -10.05 0.32
N LYS A 85 -0.47 -10.39 1.59
CA LYS A 85 -1.45 -11.41 2.02
C LYS A 85 -2.61 -10.80 2.81
N ARG A 86 -2.37 -9.73 3.55
CA ARG A 86 -3.35 -9.13 4.45
C ARG A 86 -3.70 -7.69 4.08
N ALA A 87 -2.73 -6.84 3.89
CA ALA A 87 -2.93 -5.40 3.70
C ALA A 87 -3.77 -5.10 2.46
N MET A 88 -4.52 -4.00 2.52
CA MET A 88 -5.22 -3.47 1.36
C MET A 88 -4.24 -2.67 0.50
N VAL A 89 -4.22 -2.95 -0.79
CA VAL A 89 -3.37 -2.21 -1.74
C VAL A 89 -4.20 -1.10 -2.38
N LEU A 90 -3.71 0.14 -2.25
CA LEU A 90 -4.32 1.32 -2.83
C LEU A 90 -3.37 1.93 -3.84
N SER A 91 -3.83 2.10 -5.08
CA SER A 91 -3.01 2.66 -6.14
C SER A 91 -3.55 4.03 -6.56
N LEU A 92 -2.67 5.02 -6.63
CA LEU A 92 -3.01 6.38 -7.03
C LEU A 92 -2.12 6.82 -8.18
N ILE A 93 -2.70 7.46 -9.19
CA ILE A 93 -1.97 8.03 -10.31
C ILE A 93 -2.52 9.42 -10.60
N HIS A 94 -1.62 10.32 -11.05
CA HIS A 94 -2.04 11.65 -11.50
C HIS A 94 -2.99 11.56 -12.69
N ILE A 95 -3.86 12.53 -12.78
CA ILE A 95 -4.83 12.63 -13.90
C ILE A 95 -4.38 13.71 -14.88
#